data_c3a88bbe9ef7bbd2f925c1864ad2da98
#
_entry.id   c3a88bbe9ef7bbd2f925c1864ad2da98
#
_cell.length_a   1.000
_cell.length_b   1.000
_cell.length_c   1.000
_cell.angle_alpha   90.00
_cell.angle_beta   90.00
_cell.angle_gamma   90.00
#
_symmetry.space_group_name_H-M   'P 1'
#
loop_
_entity.id
_entity.type
_entity.pdbx_description
1 polymer ?
#
loop_
_entity_poly.entity_id
_entity_poly.type
_entity_poly.pdbx_seq_one_letter_code
_entity_poly.pdbx_strand_id
1 'polypeptide(L)'
;YLNAPFFYPNLSKVGEVRKKLGIKTIFNYMGPTLNPLGAKYQILGTVNKNSAEIMLKILSKIDNKNSTIFFSDDGLDEISIFAPTNFYFKRGKNITKKKISHTKYKKYLSSRLNFKDIKGNTPSYNANRLIELFQGKKDSYRDITIINSIYAMQTIKPTYKFDECFDILSNSLDTSKALNHLNKIKK
;
A
#
# COMPACT_ATOMS: atom_id res chain seq x y z
N TYR A 1 9.96 7.88 -4.33
CA TYR A 1 8.69 8.58 -4.61
C TYR A 1 8.73 9.21 -6.01
N LEU A 2 7.74 8.92 -6.83
CA LEU A 2 7.59 9.50 -8.17
C LEU A 2 6.38 10.45 -8.15
N ASN A 3 6.63 11.74 -8.34
CA ASN A 3 5.56 12.73 -8.38
C ASN A 3 4.85 12.66 -9.75
N ALA A 4 3.63 12.11 -9.79
CA ALA A 4 2.88 11.89 -11.02
C ALA A 4 2.71 13.16 -11.91
N PRO A 5 2.41 14.36 -11.39
CA PRO A 5 2.37 15.59 -12.19
C PRO A 5 3.66 15.91 -12.95
N PHE A 6 4.81 15.54 -12.39
CA PHE A 6 6.11 15.76 -13.06
C PHE A 6 6.29 14.83 -14.27
N PHE A 7 5.88 13.55 -14.14
CA PHE A 7 6.02 12.57 -15.22
C PHE A 7 4.89 12.64 -16.24
N TYR A 8 3.72 13.10 -15.83
CA TYR A 8 2.51 13.15 -16.66
C TYR A 8 1.82 14.53 -16.58
N PRO A 9 2.44 15.60 -17.11
CA PRO A 9 1.88 16.96 -16.99
C PRO A 9 0.49 17.11 -17.63
N ASN A 10 0.18 16.29 -18.66
CA ASN A 10 -1.14 16.30 -19.28
C ASN A 10 -2.24 15.69 -18.36
N LEU A 11 -1.90 14.81 -17.43
CA LEU A 11 -2.87 14.29 -16.46
C LEU A 11 -3.28 15.34 -15.42
N SER A 12 -2.43 16.34 -15.15
CA SER A 12 -2.78 17.44 -14.25
C SER A 12 -3.93 18.28 -14.81
N LYS A 13 -3.97 18.47 -16.15
CA LYS A 13 -5.02 19.24 -16.84
C LYS A 13 -6.43 18.63 -16.67
N VAL A 14 -6.52 17.30 -16.50
CA VAL A 14 -7.82 16.64 -16.25
C VAL A 14 -8.20 16.60 -14.76
N GLY A 15 -7.32 17.07 -13.88
CA GLY A 15 -7.56 17.07 -12.44
C GLY A 15 -8.77 17.90 -12.02
N GLU A 16 -8.92 19.11 -12.58
CA GLU A 16 -10.07 19.99 -12.32
C GLU A 16 -11.38 19.39 -12.84
N VAL A 17 -11.34 18.83 -14.05
CA VAL A 17 -12.52 18.16 -14.64
C VAL A 17 -12.96 16.99 -13.78
N ARG A 18 -12.00 16.17 -13.31
CA ARG A 18 -12.29 15.04 -12.39
C ARG A 18 -12.93 15.52 -11.07
N LYS A 19 -12.42 16.62 -10.52
CA LYS A 19 -12.95 17.22 -9.28
C LYS A 19 -14.38 17.73 -9.48
N LYS A 20 -14.66 18.35 -10.63
CA LYS A 20 -16.01 18.83 -10.98
C LYS A 20 -16.99 17.70 -11.23
N LEU A 21 -16.55 16.60 -11.86
CA LEU A 21 -17.40 15.44 -12.15
C LEU A 21 -17.81 14.68 -10.87
N GLY A 22 -16.96 14.64 -9.83
CA GLY A 22 -17.25 13.97 -8.56
C GLY A 22 -17.42 12.46 -8.63
N ILE A 23 -17.22 11.84 -9.81
CA ILE A 23 -17.39 10.40 -10.04
C ILE A 23 -16.05 9.71 -10.33
N LYS A 24 -15.98 8.40 -10.08
CA LYS A 24 -14.83 7.59 -10.48
C LYS A 24 -14.80 7.44 -11.99
N THR A 25 -13.63 7.71 -12.58
CA THR A 25 -13.39 7.63 -14.02
C THR A 25 -12.24 6.65 -14.30
N ILE A 26 -11.94 6.38 -15.55
CA ILE A 26 -10.80 5.57 -15.97
C ILE A 26 -9.47 6.07 -15.36
N PHE A 27 -9.34 7.38 -15.14
CA PHE A 27 -8.14 7.97 -14.53
C PHE A 27 -7.87 7.48 -13.09
N ASN A 28 -8.87 6.95 -12.38
CA ASN A 28 -8.68 6.34 -11.08
C ASN A 28 -7.92 5.00 -11.17
N TYR A 29 -7.99 4.33 -12.32
CA TYR A 29 -7.33 3.07 -12.60
C TYR A 29 -5.99 3.26 -13.33
N MET A 30 -5.81 4.37 -14.05
CA MET A 30 -4.58 4.63 -14.83
C MET A 30 -3.39 4.92 -13.92
N GLY A 31 -3.56 5.74 -12.87
CA GLY A 31 -2.45 6.17 -12.01
C GLY A 31 -1.57 5.01 -11.51
N PRO A 32 -2.15 3.99 -10.86
CA PRO A 32 -1.40 2.84 -10.37
C PRO A 32 -0.75 1.99 -11.46
N THR A 33 -1.23 2.07 -12.72
CA THR A 33 -0.75 1.25 -13.83
C THR A 33 0.26 1.94 -14.73
N LEU A 34 0.40 3.26 -14.59
CA LEU A 34 1.32 4.10 -15.37
C LEU A 34 2.62 4.37 -14.58
N ASN A 35 3.34 3.31 -14.20
CA ASN A 35 4.66 3.51 -13.60
C ASN A 35 5.69 3.81 -14.70
N PRO A 36 6.32 5.02 -14.74
CA PRO A 36 7.25 5.39 -15.79
C PRO A 36 8.53 4.55 -15.80
N LEU A 37 8.83 3.84 -14.71
CA LEU A 37 9.99 2.97 -14.59
C LEU A 37 9.69 1.50 -14.90
N GLY A 38 8.47 1.17 -15.35
CA GLY A 38 8.10 -0.21 -15.70
C GLY A 38 8.23 -1.16 -14.52
N ALA A 39 7.57 -0.88 -13.39
CA ALA A 39 7.69 -1.69 -12.18
C ALA A 39 7.29 -3.14 -12.43
N LYS A 40 8.25 -4.07 -12.23
CA LYS A 40 8.03 -5.52 -12.38
C LYS A 40 7.24 -6.12 -11.23
N TYR A 41 7.22 -5.48 -10.08
CA TYR A 41 6.54 -5.91 -8.86
C TYR A 41 5.63 -4.79 -8.39
N GLN A 42 4.35 -5.10 -8.16
CA GLN A 42 3.38 -4.08 -7.76
C GLN A 42 2.48 -4.59 -6.63
N ILE A 43 2.21 -3.71 -5.68
CA ILE A 43 1.19 -3.90 -4.65
C ILE A 43 0.16 -2.79 -4.79
N LEU A 44 -1.13 -3.14 -4.84
CA LEU A 44 -2.21 -2.20 -5.13
C LEU A 44 -3.40 -2.45 -4.21
N GLY A 45 -3.71 -1.46 -3.39
CA GLY A 45 -4.96 -1.41 -2.66
C GLY A 45 -6.09 -0.85 -3.52
N THR A 46 -7.29 -1.36 -3.31
CA THR A 46 -8.51 -0.92 -3.97
C THR A 46 -9.67 -0.89 -2.97
N VAL A 47 -10.70 -0.11 -3.27
CA VAL A 47 -11.82 0.08 -2.34
C VAL A 47 -12.85 -1.05 -2.37
N ASN A 48 -12.86 -1.91 -3.40
CA ASN A 48 -13.84 -3.00 -3.54
C ASN A 48 -13.41 -4.04 -4.59
N LYS A 49 -14.16 -5.13 -4.64
CA LYS A 49 -13.95 -6.25 -5.55
C LYS A 49 -13.91 -5.85 -7.03
N ASN A 50 -14.85 -5.03 -7.47
CA ASN A 50 -14.94 -4.62 -8.89
C ASN A 50 -13.67 -3.87 -9.32
N SER A 51 -13.21 -2.93 -8.50
CA SER A 51 -11.95 -2.21 -8.74
C SER A 51 -10.75 -3.15 -8.77
N ALA A 52 -10.68 -4.13 -7.85
CA ALA A 52 -9.62 -5.11 -7.81
C ALA A 52 -9.58 -5.99 -9.08
N GLU A 53 -10.73 -6.42 -9.57
CA GLU A 53 -10.83 -7.24 -10.79
C GLU A 53 -10.47 -6.46 -12.05
N ILE A 54 -10.82 -5.17 -12.14
CA ILE A 54 -10.39 -4.28 -13.22
C ILE A 54 -8.86 -4.14 -13.19
N MET A 55 -8.27 -3.85 -12.03
CA MET A 55 -6.82 -3.73 -11.87
C MET A 55 -6.10 -5.02 -12.24
N LEU A 56 -6.63 -6.16 -11.82
CA LEU A 56 -6.08 -7.47 -12.17
C LEU A 56 -6.05 -7.69 -13.69
N LYS A 57 -7.13 -7.34 -14.38
CA LYS A 57 -7.21 -7.43 -15.86
C LYS A 57 -6.17 -6.54 -16.53
N ILE A 58 -5.99 -5.30 -16.06
CA ILE A 58 -5.00 -4.37 -16.60
C ILE A 58 -3.58 -4.92 -16.37
N LEU A 59 -3.25 -5.31 -15.12
CA LEU A 59 -1.93 -5.84 -14.77
C LEU A 59 -1.61 -7.18 -15.44
N SER A 60 -2.62 -7.91 -15.90
CA SER A 60 -2.41 -9.13 -16.68
C SER A 60 -2.02 -8.86 -18.14
N LYS A 61 -2.23 -7.64 -18.62
CA LYS A 61 -1.89 -7.22 -20.00
C LYS A 61 -0.58 -6.45 -20.09
N ILE A 62 -0.06 -5.94 -18.98
CA ILE A 62 1.23 -5.26 -18.93
C ILE A 62 2.33 -6.22 -18.47
N ASP A 63 3.57 -5.94 -18.87
CA ASP A 63 4.73 -6.76 -18.51
C ASP A 63 5.11 -6.50 -17.04
N ASN A 64 4.42 -7.17 -16.12
CA ASN A 64 4.83 -7.24 -14.74
C ASN A 64 4.99 -8.69 -14.27
N LYS A 65 5.97 -8.91 -13.39
CA LYS A 65 6.33 -10.24 -12.92
C LYS A 65 5.36 -10.73 -11.84
N ASN A 66 5.18 -9.95 -10.79
CA ASN A 66 4.27 -10.28 -9.69
C ASN A 66 3.45 -9.05 -9.30
N SER A 67 2.20 -9.28 -8.91
CA SER A 67 1.34 -8.25 -8.32
C SER A 67 0.55 -8.81 -7.16
N THR A 68 0.35 -7.99 -6.14
CA THR A 68 -0.62 -8.25 -5.07
C THR A 68 -1.65 -7.14 -5.10
N ILE A 69 -2.90 -7.50 -5.39
CA ILE A 69 -4.04 -6.58 -5.43
C ILE A 69 -4.96 -6.97 -4.30
N PHE A 70 -5.51 -6.00 -3.59
CA PHE A 70 -6.37 -6.29 -2.45
C PHE A 70 -7.43 -5.21 -2.21
N PHE A 71 -8.41 -5.57 -1.42
CA PHE A 71 -9.41 -4.70 -0.81
C PHE A 71 -9.85 -5.28 0.52
N SER A 72 -10.11 -4.43 1.49
CA SER A 72 -10.53 -4.85 2.84
C SER A 72 -12.02 -4.69 3.03
N ASP A 73 -12.62 -5.54 3.89
CA ASP A 73 -14.07 -5.58 4.10
C ASP A 73 -14.60 -4.31 4.81
N ASP A 74 -13.72 -3.56 5.48
CA ASP A 74 -14.02 -2.26 6.10
C ASP A 74 -13.89 -1.07 5.13
N GLY A 75 -13.61 -1.33 3.85
CA GLY A 75 -13.53 -0.32 2.81
C GLY A 75 -12.17 0.38 2.70
N LEU A 76 -11.18 -0.01 3.53
CA LEU A 76 -9.81 0.48 3.36
C LEU A 76 -9.20 -0.07 2.07
N ASP A 77 -8.48 0.79 1.36
CA ASP A 77 -7.55 0.43 0.28
C ASP A 77 -6.16 0.03 0.79
N GLU A 78 -6.10 -0.33 2.08
CA GLU A 78 -4.95 -0.91 2.77
C GLU A 78 -5.28 -2.34 3.23
N ILE A 79 -4.26 -3.15 3.50
CA ILE A 79 -4.43 -4.45 4.19
C ILE A 79 -4.80 -4.14 5.63
N SER A 80 -6.08 -4.35 5.95
CA SER A 80 -6.63 -3.93 7.24
C SER A 80 -6.12 -4.80 8.39
N ILE A 81 -5.87 -4.16 9.52
CA ILE A 81 -5.65 -4.79 10.82
C ILE A 81 -6.94 -4.87 11.66
N PHE A 82 -8.07 -4.37 11.13
CA PHE A 82 -9.37 -4.30 11.81
C PHE A 82 -10.40 -5.24 11.18
N ALA A 83 -10.25 -5.58 9.90
CA ALA A 83 -11.20 -6.39 9.14
C ALA A 83 -10.49 -7.37 8.20
N PRO A 84 -11.18 -8.41 7.72
CA PRO A 84 -10.63 -9.31 6.71
C PRO A 84 -10.28 -8.58 5.42
N THR A 85 -9.20 -9.03 4.76
CA THR A 85 -8.74 -8.50 3.48
C THR A 85 -8.83 -9.59 2.41
N ASN A 86 -9.33 -9.22 1.24
CA ASN A 86 -9.44 -10.07 0.05
C ASN A 86 -8.26 -9.79 -0.87
N PHE A 87 -7.54 -10.84 -1.25
CA PHE A 87 -6.31 -10.77 -2.03
C PHE A 87 -6.44 -11.45 -3.38
N TYR A 88 -5.79 -10.85 -4.38
CA TYR A 88 -5.48 -11.44 -5.69
C TYR A 88 -3.96 -11.42 -5.85
N PHE A 89 -3.35 -12.59 -5.71
CA PHE A 89 -1.91 -12.75 -5.93
C PHE A 89 -1.67 -13.20 -7.37
N LYS A 90 -1.09 -12.32 -8.19
CA LYS A 90 -0.59 -12.66 -9.52
C LYS A 90 0.91 -12.98 -9.42
N ARG A 91 1.29 -14.15 -9.89
CA ARG A 91 2.67 -14.65 -9.94
C ARG A 91 2.93 -15.16 -11.35
N GLY A 92 3.60 -14.36 -12.19
CA GLY A 92 3.64 -14.61 -13.63
C GLY A 92 2.22 -14.67 -14.20
N LYS A 93 1.86 -15.81 -14.81
CA LYS A 93 0.50 -16.07 -15.36
C LYS A 93 -0.49 -16.62 -14.32
N ASN A 94 -0.01 -17.09 -13.18
CA ASN A 94 -0.84 -17.72 -12.15
C ASN A 94 -1.51 -16.67 -11.27
N ILE A 95 -2.81 -16.82 -11.02
CA ILE A 95 -3.61 -15.95 -10.16
C ILE A 95 -4.21 -16.81 -9.05
N THR A 96 -3.97 -16.43 -7.81
CA THR A 96 -4.57 -17.05 -6.62
C THR A 96 -5.39 -16.01 -5.86
N LYS A 97 -6.62 -16.37 -5.52
CA LYS A 97 -7.52 -15.53 -4.70
C LYS A 97 -7.56 -16.09 -3.29
N LYS A 98 -7.41 -15.22 -2.29
CA LYS A 98 -7.51 -15.60 -0.87
C LYS A 98 -8.20 -14.50 -0.09
N LYS A 99 -9.02 -14.89 0.89
CA LYS A 99 -9.49 -13.99 1.95
C LYS A 99 -8.72 -14.31 3.22
N ILE A 100 -8.12 -13.31 3.83
CA ILE A 100 -7.29 -13.47 5.04
C ILE A 100 -7.93 -12.66 6.16
N SER A 101 -8.20 -13.32 7.29
CA SER A 101 -8.70 -12.64 8.48
C SER A 101 -7.60 -11.78 9.11
N HIS A 102 -7.95 -10.58 9.58
CA HIS A 102 -7.08 -9.71 10.35
C HIS A 102 -6.58 -10.37 11.66
N THR A 103 -7.32 -11.35 12.20
CA THR A 103 -6.93 -12.09 13.40
C THR A 103 -5.61 -12.85 13.24
N LYS A 104 -5.21 -13.16 11.98
CA LYS A 104 -3.90 -13.72 11.65
C LYS A 104 -2.74 -12.84 12.12
N TYR A 105 -2.96 -11.53 12.18
CA TYR A 105 -1.92 -10.56 12.53
C TYR A 105 -1.82 -10.29 14.03
N LYS A 106 -2.73 -10.83 14.85
CA LYS A 106 -2.87 -10.51 16.29
C LYS A 106 -1.55 -10.50 17.07
N LYS A 107 -0.66 -11.46 16.83
CA LYS A 107 0.63 -11.54 17.52
C LYS A 107 1.64 -10.43 17.16
N TYR A 108 1.39 -9.70 16.07
CA TYR A 108 2.27 -8.63 15.55
C TYR A 108 1.75 -7.23 15.85
N LEU A 109 0.53 -7.13 16.40
CA LEU A 109 -0.14 -5.86 16.60
C LEU A 109 0.07 -5.36 18.03
N SER A 110 0.00 -4.05 18.19
CA SER A 110 -0.07 -3.40 19.51
C SER A 110 -1.26 -3.91 20.31
N SER A 111 -1.16 -3.91 21.64
CA SER A 111 -2.22 -4.40 22.53
C SER A 111 -3.53 -3.63 22.38
N ARG A 112 -3.48 -2.36 21.95
CA ARG A 112 -4.65 -1.49 21.80
C ARG A 112 -4.71 -0.92 20.38
N LEU A 113 -5.60 -1.48 19.55
CA LEU A 113 -5.88 -0.95 18.23
C LEU A 113 -6.85 0.24 18.31
N ASN A 114 -6.56 1.28 17.53
CA ASN A 114 -7.39 2.47 17.42
C ASN A 114 -7.47 2.92 15.97
N PHE A 115 -8.65 2.87 15.38
CA PHE A 115 -8.87 3.29 13.98
C PHE A 115 -8.54 4.77 13.73
N LYS A 116 -8.64 5.63 14.75
CA LYS A 116 -8.27 7.05 14.62
C LYS A 116 -6.78 7.25 14.31
N ASP A 117 -5.92 6.34 14.74
CA ASP A 117 -4.47 6.46 14.52
C ASP A 117 -4.08 6.37 13.04
N ILE A 118 -4.87 5.66 12.23
CA ILE A 118 -4.61 5.48 10.80
C ILE A 118 -5.29 6.55 9.92
N LYS A 119 -6.14 7.39 10.50
CA LYS A 119 -6.85 8.41 9.75
C LYS A 119 -5.93 9.56 9.38
N GLY A 120 -5.81 9.82 8.07
CA GLY A 120 -5.10 10.98 7.56
C GLY A 120 -5.84 12.29 7.82
N ASN A 121 -5.12 13.42 7.68
CA ASN A 121 -5.64 14.77 7.80
C ASN A 121 -4.88 15.68 6.80
N THR A 122 -4.47 16.88 7.22
CA THR A 122 -3.70 17.80 6.38
C THR A 122 -2.35 17.20 5.95
N PRO A 123 -1.74 17.66 4.86
CA PRO A 123 -0.40 17.22 4.45
C PRO A 123 0.65 17.36 5.57
N SER A 124 0.62 18.46 6.32
CA SER A 124 1.54 18.69 7.44
C SER A 124 1.32 17.68 8.56
N TYR A 125 0.06 17.40 8.92
CA TYR A 125 -0.27 16.36 9.90
C TYR A 125 0.26 14.99 9.46
N ASN A 126 0.01 14.60 8.21
CA ASN A 126 0.43 13.30 7.68
C ASN A 126 1.97 13.18 7.62
N ALA A 127 2.67 14.27 7.28
CA ALA A 127 4.13 14.32 7.32
C ALA A 127 4.68 14.12 8.73
N ASN A 128 4.09 14.78 9.74
CA ASN A 128 4.47 14.60 11.13
C ASN A 128 4.21 13.18 11.62
N ARG A 129 3.06 12.58 11.26
CA ARG A 129 2.75 11.18 11.57
C ARG A 129 3.77 10.21 10.98
N LEU A 130 4.24 10.47 9.75
CA LEU A 130 5.30 9.65 9.13
C LEU A 130 6.63 9.79 9.88
N ILE A 131 7.00 10.99 10.34
CA ILE A 131 8.20 11.21 11.15
C ILE A 131 8.09 10.46 12.49
N GLU A 132 6.96 10.56 13.18
CA GLU A 132 6.72 9.82 14.43
C GLU A 132 6.85 8.31 14.24
N LEU A 133 6.30 7.76 13.14
CA LEU A 133 6.45 6.36 12.77
C LEU A 133 7.94 6.00 12.62
N PHE A 134 8.71 6.80 11.89
CA PHE A 134 10.14 6.56 11.65
C PHE A 134 11.02 6.80 12.88
N GLN A 135 10.51 7.48 13.89
CA GLN A 135 11.10 7.60 15.23
C GLN A 135 10.74 6.42 16.15
N GLY A 136 9.99 5.44 15.64
CA GLY A 136 9.67 4.22 16.36
C GLY A 136 8.38 4.26 17.19
N LYS A 137 7.52 5.27 17.00
CA LYS A 137 6.23 5.34 17.71
C LYS A 137 5.41 4.06 17.49
N LYS A 138 4.88 3.48 18.58
CA LYS A 138 4.09 2.25 18.59
C LYS A 138 2.60 2.59 18.72
N ASP A 139 1.85 2.41 17.64
CA ASP A 139 0.42 2.61 17.54
C ASP A 139 -0.15 1.87 16.32
N SER A 140 -1.46 1.97 16.06
CA SER A 140 -2.10 1.29 14.94
C SER A 140 -1.59 1.75 13.56
N TYR A 141 -1.03 2.98 13.45
CA TYR A 141 -0.42 3.45 12.20
C TYR A 141 0.87 2.67 11.88
N ARG A 142 1.70 2.40 12.91
CA ARG A 142 2.86 1.53 12.78
C ARG A 142 2.44 0.11 12.40
N ASP A 143 1.45 -0.43 13.08
CA ASP A 143 1.00 -1.82 12.88
C ASP A 143 0.52 -2.03 11.44
N ILE A 144 -0.39 -1.18 10.94
CA ILE A 144 -0.89 -1.30 9.56
C ILE A 144 0.23 -1.10 8.54
N THR A 145 1.17 -0.18 8.79
CA THR A 145 2.32 0.06 7.90
C THR A 145 3.21 -1.16 7.80
N ILE A 146 3.54 -1.80 8.92
CA ILE A 146 4.36 -3.02 8.92
C ILE A 146 3.65 -4.15 8.17
N ILE A 147 2.35 -4.40 8.46
CA ILE A 147 1.58 -5.45 7.79
C ILE A 147 1.56 -5.24 6.27
N ASN A 148 1.26 -4.03 5.80
CA ASN A 148 1.26 -3.71 4.37
C ASN A 148 2.65 -3.87 3.74
N SER A 149 3.71 -3.47 4.45
CA SER A 149 5.09 -3.61 3.99
C SER A 149 5.54 -5.06 3.89
N ILE A 150 5.09 -5.95 4.78
CA ILE A 150 5.35 -7.40 4.66
C ILE A 150 4.83 -7.94 3.34
N TYR A 151 3.59 -7.62 2.97
CA TYR A 151 3.02 -8.07 1.70
C TYR A 151 3.72 -7.44 0.48
N ALA A 152 4.25 -6.22 0.61
CA ALA A 152 5.09 -5.63 -0.42
C ALA A 152 6.39 -6.45 -0.60
N MET A 153 7.07 -6.82 0.47
CA MET A 153 8.26 -7.70 0.43
C MET A 153 7.92 -9.07 -0.18
N GLN A 154 6.81 -9.69 0.23
CA GLN A 154 6.36 -10.98 -0.32
C GLN A 154 5.89 -10.88 -1.78
N THR A 155 5.53 -9.69 -2.27
CA THR A 155 5.25 -9.49 -3.69
C THR A 155 6.52 -9.60 -4.53
N ILE A 156 7.65 -9.11 -4.00
CA ILE A 156 8.97 -9.21 -4.65
C ILE A 156 9.48 -10.66 -4.54
N LYS A 157 9.48 -11.23 -3.33
CA LYS A 157 9.97 -12.58 -3.04
C LYS A 157 8.94 -13.36 -2.21
N PRO A 158 8.07 -14.15 -2.87
CA PRO A 158 6.98 -14.87 -2.20
C PRO A 158 7.40 -15.88 -1.13
N THR A 159 8.67 -16.28 -1.12
CA THR A 159 9.24 -17.23 -0.16
C THR A 159 9.63 -16.59 1.17
N TYR A 160 9.61 -15.27 1.29
CA TYR A 160 9.89 -14.60 2.57
C TYR A 160 8.86 -15.00 3.62
N LYS A 161 9.35 -15.44 4.77
CA LYS A 161 8.50 -15.75 5.92
C LYS A 161 7.96 -14.49 6.56
N PHE A 162 6.75 -14.57 7.09
CA PHE A 162 6.07 -13.41 7.66
C PHE A 162 6.83 -12.87 8.87
N ASP A 163 7.30 -13.75 9.77
CA ASP A 163 8.06 -13.38 10.97
C ASP A 163 9.39 -12.67 10.59
N GLU A 164 10.14 -13.19 9.61
CA GLU A 164 11.38 -12.57 9.12
C GLU A 164 11.15 -11.15 8.60
N CYS A 165 10.09 -10.96 7.81
CA CYS A 165 9.74 -9.63 7.32
C CYS A 165 9.36 -8.69 8.45
N PHE A 166 8.58 -9.18 9.43
CA PHE A 166 8.17 -8.40 10.58
C PHE A 166 9.38 -7.91 11.38
N ASP A 167 10.34 -8.80 11.65
CA ASP A 167 11.56 -8.46 12.39
C ASP A 167 12.41 -7.44 11.66
N ILE A 168 12.61 -7.60 10.33
CA ILE A 168 13.35 -6.64 9.50
C ILE A 168 12.71 -5.25 9.53
N LEU A 169 11.38 -5.19 9.35
CA LEU A 169 10.64 -3.93 9.29
C LEU A 169 10.58 -3.24 10.66
N SER A 170 10.31 -4.01 11.72
CA SER A 170 10.29 -3.49 13.09
C SER A 170 11.65 -2.94 13.48
N ASN A 171 12.73 -3.69 13.21
CA ASN A 171 14.10 -3.24 13.47
C ASN A 171 14.45 -1.97 12.67
N SER A 172 13.98 -1.84 11.44
CA SER A 172 14.21 -0.63 10.61
C SER A 172 13.61 0.62 11.25
N LEU A 173 12.45 0.50 11.89
CA LEU A 173 11.80 1.60 12.61
C LEU A 173 12.45 1.84 13.97
N ASP A 174 12.70 0.78 14.74
CA ASP A 174 13.20 0.86 16.12
C ASP A 174 14.65 1.35 16.21
N THR A 175 15.45 1.15 15.15
CA THR A 175 16.83 1.63 15.04
C THR A 175 16.98 2.90 14.20
N SER A 176 15.88 3.58 13.90
CA SER A 176 15.84 4.79 13.08
C SER A 176 16.44 4.66 11.66
N LYS A 177 16.63 3.44 11.14
CA LYS A 177 17.16 3.23 9.78
C LYS A 177 16.28 3.88 8.73
N ALA A 178 14.95 3.76 8.87
CA ALA A 178 13.98 4.39 7.97
C ALA A 178 14.07 5.93 8.02
N LEU A 179 14.20 6.52 9.21
CA LEU A 179 14.39 7.96 9.40
C LEU A 179 15.68 8.45 8.75
N ASN A 180 16.78 7.75 8.99
CA ASN A 180 18.08 8.08 8.41
C ASN A 180 18.05 8.03 6.88
N HIS A 181 17.33 7.06 6.30
CA HIS A 181 17.13 6.98 4.86
C HIS A 181 16.31 8.15 4.33
N LEU A 182 15.19 8.50 4.99
CA LEU A 182 14.38 9.68 4.63
C LEU A 182 15.23 10.96 4.62
N ASN A 183 16.08 11.16 5.64
CA ASN A 183 16.93 12.35 5.74
C ASN A 183 17.99 12.42 4.62
N LYS A 184 18.44 11.27 4.09
CA LYS A 184 19.37 11.25 2.94
C LYS A 184 18.70 11.66 1.63
N ILE A 185 17.42 11.31 1.40
CA ILE A 185 16.70 11.65 0.17
C ILE A 185 16.07 13.04 0.18
N LYS A 186 16.03 13.72 1.33
CA LYS A 186 15.60 15.13 1.43
C LYS A 186 16.69 16.13 1.05
N LYS A 187 17.94 15.69 0.92
CA LYS A 187 19.07 16.51 0.46
C LYS A 187 19.13 16.56 -1.06
#